data_e9c9a0c65ca23bb1b3b6ddc41fe583e3
#
_entry.id   e9c9a0c65ca23bb1b3b6ddc41fe583e3
#
_cell.length_a   1.000
_cell.length_b   1.000
_cell.length_c   1.000
_cell.angle_alpha   90.00
_cell.angle_beta   90.00
_cell.angle_gamma   90.00
#
_symmetry.space_group_name_H-M   'P 1'
#
loop_
_entity.id
_entity.type
_entity.pdbx_description
1 polymer ?
#
loop_
_entity_poly.entity_id
_entity_poly.type
_entity_poly.pdbx_seq_one_letter_code
_entity_poly.pdbx_strand_id
1 'polypeptide(L)'
;MALCSVEQVKQLALTSITTCIADSDKCGKPVTLEHSFVGSALYVKWVCDSGHVSNTWCSQPILNRRLHSGDFRLAMAIVTSGNNFGKIEMLGKHLNLKMLSRTSFFQIQGHYIVPTIDDFWKDHQTRVLDSIRNKEIVVLGDGRNDSPGYCAQYCTYTLMDSETKKILTIKTVDKRETDGKSPRMETEGFRRAMSDLLQKGINVKEVVTDAHTGIGAVMKGTYPALSHSHDIWHAAKNLSKKLTKLGSLRKHAALQKWTKDIVNHFWFTCRTATDHRQFVELLRGVLHHITGDHEWALGCCQHGELSESDRNKPWLDAREDSDTIKELANILLHPRLLSKVKHYLNFRSTADLEVFHQHILMYCAKRYAYTPPVYRIRNVLAALDHNFHLGRSVKTKPDGQIQYHRCFNKKSGRWTVFPVKEEKDYSYLKDLTLQALLKRMQDRRGMKRSRDLEDADPRRIARTIMGQAPPPTAQLAAEQVSRFSGTPAFSSN
;
A
#
# COMPACT_ATOMS: atom_id res chain seq x y z
N MET A 1 -21.40 -11.02 -24.59
CA MET A 1 -21.88 -9.80 -23.90
C MET A 1 -21.07 -8.57 -24.31
N ALA A 2 -21.64 -7.37 -24.23
CA ALA A 2 -20.98 -6.09 -24.48
C ALA A 2 -21.40 -5.07 -23.42
N LEU A 3 -20.59 -4.01 -23.25
CA LEU A 3 -20.97 -2.86 -22.43
C LEU A 3 -21.85 -1.92 -23.25
N CYS A 4 -22.95 -1.45 -22.66
CA CYS A 4 -23.88 -0.54 -23.30
C CYS A 4 -24.26 0.60 -22.35
N SER A 5 -24.35 1.84 -22.85
CA SER A 5 -24.93 2.94 -22.08
C SER A 5 -26.45 2.95 -22.21
N VAL A 6 -27.14 3.47 -21.19
CA VAL A 6 -28.61 3.55 -21.17
C VAL A 6 -29.15 4.38 -22.34
N GLU A 7 -28.49 5.50 -22.63
CA GLU A 7 -28.85 6.39 -23.75
C GLU A 7 -28.75 5.67 -25.09
N GLN A 8 -27.74 4.81 -25.27
CA GLN A 8 -27.59 4.04 -26.51
C GLN A 8 -28.65 2.94 -26.60
N VAL A 9 -29.05 2.31 -25.48
CA VAL A 9 -30.17 1.35 -25.47
C VAL A 9 -31.48 2.05 -25.88
N LYS A 10 -31.76 3.24 -25.36
CA LYS A 10 -32.95 4.02 -25.72
C LYS A 10 -32.95 4.38 -27.21
N GLN A 11 -31.80 4.82 -27.75
CA GLN A 11 -31.67 5.07 -29.21
C GLN A 11 -31.93 3.82 -30.01
N LEU A 12 -31.40 2.66 -29.63
CA LEU A 12 -31.66 1.39 -30.33
C LEU A 12 -33.12 1.02 -30.29
N ALA A 13 -33.79 1.16 -29.14
CA ALA A 13 -35.22 0.87 -28.99
C ALA A 13 -36.13 1.76 -29.85
N LEU A 14 -35.69 2.98 -30.16
CA LEU A 14 -36.42 3.91 -31.04
C LEU A 14 -36.09 3.70 -32.52
N THR A 15 -35.10 2.86 -32.85
CA THR A 15 -34.69 2.63 -34.24
C THR A 15 -35.55 1.54 -34.84
N SER A 16 -36.39 1.90 -35.81
CA SER A 16 -37.24 0.98 -36.54
C SER A 16 -36.95 1.09 -38.07
N ILE A 17 -35.99 0.28 -38.54
CA ILE A 17 -35.61 0.23 -39.95
C ILE A 17 -35.84 -1.17 -40.45
N THR A 18 -36.82 -1.37 -41.34
CA THR A 18 -37.18 -2.64 -41.92
C THR A 18 -36.76 -2.77 -43.41
N THR A 19 -36.54 -1.66 -44.08
CA THR A 19 -36.17 -1.60 -45.50
C THR A 19 -34.96 -0.70 -45.69
N CYS A 20 -34.21 -0.97 -46.75
CA CYS A 20 -33.03 -0.20 -47.15
C CYS A 20 -33.40 1.22 -47.58
N ILE A 21 -32.77 2.20 -46.95
CA ILE A 21 -32.98 3.64 -47.20
C ILE A 21 -31.82 4.28 -48.00
N ALA A 22 -30.97 3.47 -48.63
CA ALA A 22 -29.87 4.00 -49.45
C ALA A 22 -30.39 4.76 -50.67
N ASP A 23 -30.01 6.04 -50.76
CA ASP A 23 -30.48 6.96 -51.81
C ASP A 23 -29.96 6.63 -53.20
N SER A 24 -28.79 5.97 -53.30
CA SER A 24 -28.11 5.72 -54.58
C SER A 24 -28.92 4.91 -55.59
N ASP A 25 -29.84 4.03 -55.12
CA ASP A 25 -30.57 3.11 -55.99
C ASP A 25 -32.08 2.95 -55.66
N LYS A 26 -32.63 3.77 -54.76
CA LYS A 26 -34.01 3.58 -54.22
C LYS A 26 -34.26 2.10 -53.83
N CYS A 27 -33.32 1.48 -53.16
CA CYS A 27 -33.17 0.03 -53.01
C CYS A 27 -34.43 -0.63 -52.41
N GLY A 28 -35.00 -0.09 -51.32
CA GLY A 28 -36.25 -0.58 -50.71
C GLY A 28 -36.24 -2.04 -50.22
N LYS A 29 -35.14 -2.77 -50.40
CA LYS A 29 -35.05 -4.19 -50.03
C LYS A 29 -35.08 -4.35 -48.51
N PRO A 30 -35.58 -5.49 -47.98
CA PRO A 30 -35.52 -5.83 -46.56
C PRO A 30 -34.10 -5.76 -46.03
N VAL A 31 -33.94 -5.32 -44.79
CA VAL A 31 -32.63 -5.29 -44.12
C VAL A 31 -32.52 -6.43 -43.07
N THR A 32 -31.32 -6.96 -42.94
CA THR A 32 -30.92 -7.89 -41.88
C THR A 32 -29.98 -7.18 -40.92
N LEU A 33 -29.86 -7.71 -39.68
CA LEU A 33 -28.99 -7.15 -38.66
C LEU A 33 -27.66 -7.93 -38.59
N GLU A 34 -26.60 -7.24 -38.91
CA GLU A 34 -25.24 -7.73 -38.67
C GLU A 34 -24.66 -7.12 -37.40
N HIS A 35 -23.86 -7.88 -36.66
CA HIS A 35 -23.22 -7.38 -35.48
C HIS A 35 -21.70 -7.63 -35.49
N SER A 36 -20.97 -6.69 -34.90
CA SER A 36 -19.51 -6.80 -34.71
C SER A 36 -19.09 -6.17 -33.37
N PHE A 37 -17.86 -6.42 -32.97
CA PHE A 37 -17.32 -5.87 -31.72
C PHE A 37 -16.02 -5.13 -31.96
N VAL A 38 -15.88 -3.96 -31.33
CA VAL A 38 -14.63 -3.21 -31.26
C VAL A 38 -14.36 -2.89 -29.80
N GLY A 39 -13.33 -3.51 -29.21
CA GLY A 39 -13.11 -3.44 -27.76
C GLY A 39 -14.30 -4.07 -27.02
N SER A 40 -14.86 -3.33 -26.06
CA SER A 40 -16.07 -3.74 -25.33
C SER A 40 -17.38 -3.24 -25.97
N ALA A 41 -17.29 -2.50 -27.08
CA ALA A 41 -18.46 -1.96 -27.76
C ALA A 41 -19.06 -2.94 -28.78
N LEU A 42 -20.39 -3.01 -28.81
CA LEU A 42 -21.16 -3.71 -29.80
C LEU A 42 -21.59 -2.71 -30.89
N TYR A 43 -21.38 -3.10 -32.13
CA TYR A 43 -21.93 -2.43 -33.33
C TYR A 43 -23.04 -3.29 -33.92
N VAL A 44 -24.12 -2.65 -34.31
CA VAL A 44 -25.22 -3.26 -35.05
C VAL A 44 -25.37 -2.47 -36.33
N LYS A 45 -25.42 -3.16 -37.47
CA LYS A 45 -25.63 -2.59 -38.81
C LYS A 45 -26.89 -3.18 -39.41
N TRP A 46 -27.65 -2.32 -40.07
CA TRP A 46 -28.81 -2.70 -40.91
C TRP A 46 -28.31 -2.83 -42.35
N VAL A 47 -28.23 -4.06 -42.86
CA VAL A 47 -27.63 -4.35 -44.17
C VAL A 47 -28.66 -5.05 -45.05
N CYS A 48 -28.85 -4.63 -46.29
CA CYS A 48 -29.69 -5.31 -47.27
C CYS A 48 -28.89 -6.30 -48.12
N ASP A 49 -29.58 -7.21 -48.84
CA ASP A 49 -28.96 -8.20 -49.74
C ASP A 49 -28.04 -7.60 -50.83
N SER A 50 -28.24 -6.34 -51.16
CA SER A 50 -27.33 -5.60 -52.09
C SER A 50 -26.06 -5.05 -51.41
N GLY A 51 -25.87 -5.32 -50.12
CA GLY A 51 -24.70 -4.86 -49.36
C GLY A 51 -24.76 -3.40 -48.89
N HIS A 52 -25.88 -2.69 -49.09
CA HIS A 52 -26.03 -1.34 -48.58
C HIS A 52 -26.23 -1.31 -47.08
N VAL A 53 -25.53 -0.41 -46.40
CA VAL A 53 -25.67 -0.19 -44.95
C VAL A 53 -26.59 0.98 -44.69
N SER A 54 -27.82 0.72 -44.29
CA SER A 54 -28.84 1.74 -44.00
C SER A 54 -28.64 2.49 -42.73
N ASN A 55 -28.10 1.82 -41.72
CA ASN A 55 -27.76 2.43 -40.43
C ASN A 55 -26.66 1.65 -39.72
N THR A 56 -25.96 2.36 -38.82
CA THR A 56 -24.99 1.78 -37.92
C THR A 56 -25.20 2.33 -36.51
N TRP A 57 -25.41 1.47 -35.54
CA TRP A 57 -25.54 1.82 -34.14
C TRP A 57 -24.37 1.27 -33.33
N CYS A 58 -23.96 2.00 -32.29
CA CYS A 58 -22.92 1.61 -31.38
C CYS A 58 -23.42 1.62 -29.93
N SER A 59 -23.11 0.59 -29.15
CA SER A 59 -23.53 0.45 -27.76
C SER A 59 -22.92 1.48 -26.80
N GLN A 60 -21.95 2.25 -27.25
CA GLN A 60 -21.22 3.22 -26.45
C GLN A 60 -21.00 4.54 -27.20
N PRO A 61 -21.04 5.69 -26.51
CA PRO A 61 -20.59 6.94 -27.09
C PRO A 61 -19.12 6.85 -27.53
N ILE A 62 -18.83 7.46 -28.66
CA ILE A 62 -17.48 7.50 -29.23
C ILE A 62 -16.84 8.83 -28.84
N LEU A 63 -15.71 8.76 -28.16
CA LEU A 63 -14.85 9.90 -27.84
C LEU A 63 -14.03 10.29 -29.08
N ASN A 64 -13.30 11.41 -28.98
CA ASN A 64 -12.40 11.81 -30.05
C ASN A 64 -11.49 10.65 -30.51
N ARG A 65 -11.11 10.62 -31.81
CA ARG A 65 -10.24 9.60 -32.41
C ARG A 65 -10.73 8.14 -32.17
N ARG A 66 -12.06 7.96 -32.27
CA ARG A 66 -12.73 6.65 -32.25
C ARG A 66 -12.48 5.78 -30.99
N LEU A 67 -12.16 6.38 -29.84
CA LEU A 67 -12.10 5.65 -28.57
C LEU A 67 -13.50 5.54 -27.97
N HIS A 68 -13.92 4.33 -27.61
CA HIS A 68 -15.21 4.10 -26.95
C HIS A 68 -15.17 4.56 -25.48
N SER A 69 -16.19 5.28 -25.05
CA SER A 69 -16.28 5.80 -23.68
C SER A 69 -16.34 4.68 -22.65
N GLY A 70 -16.97 3.54 -22.97
CA GLY A 70 -17.01 2.37 -22.10
C GLY A 70 -15.64 1.73 -21.92
N ASP A 71 -14.82 1.63 -22.97
CA ASP A 71 -13.45 1.13 -22.87
C ASP A 71 -12.60 2.02 -21.95
N PHE A 72 -12.75 3.36 -22.09
CA PHE A 72 -12.04 4.31 -21.24
C PHE A 72 -12.47 4.18 -19.78
N ARG A 73 -13.79 4.15 -19.52
CA ARG A 73 -14.35 4.00 -18.16
C ARG A 73 -13.97 2.67 -17.51
N LEU A 74 -13.96 1.60 -18.31
CA LEU A 74 -13.54 0.27 -17.84
C LEU A 74 -12.06 0.27 -17.42
N ALA A 75 -11.19 0.92 -18.22
CA ALA A 75 -9.78 1.07 -17.87
C ALA A 75 -9.59 1.88 -16.57
N MET A 76 -10.35 2.98 -16.39
CA MET A 76 -10.38 3.75 -15.16
C MET A 76 -10.82 2.86 -13.97
N ALA A 77 -11.95 2.17 -14.10
CA ALA A 77 -12.50 1.33 -13.05
C ALA A 77 -11.53 0.22 -12.62
N ILE A 78 -10.84 -0.43 -13.56
CA ILE A 78 -9.83 -1.46 -13.26
C ILE A 78 -8.70 -0.89 -12.40
N VAL A 79 -8.20 0.31 -12.75
CA VAL A 79 -7.08 0.93 -12.01
C VAL A 79 -7.53 1.43 -10.65
N THR A 80 -8.64 2.18 -10.59
CA THR A 80 -9.14 2.83 -9.36
C THR A 80 -9.70 1.86 -8.35
N SER A 81 -10.15 0.68 -8.77
CA SER A 81 -10.55 -0.41 -7.88
C SER A 81 -9.39 -1.32 -7.41
N GLY A 82 -8.13 -1.00 -7.80
CA GLY A 82 -6.97 -1.80 -7.45
C GLY A 82 -6.83 -3.11 -8.23
N ASN A 83 -7.73 -3.38 -9.18
CA ASN A 83 -7.70 -4.62 -9.95
C ASN A 83 -6.55 -4.68 -10.95
N ASN A 84 -6.18 -5.90 -11.34
CA ASN A 84 -5.21 -6.17 -12.40
C ASN A 84 -5.96 -6.47 -13.71
N PHE A 85 -5.52 -5.84 -14.82
CA PHE A 85 -6.17 -6.04 -16.13
C PHE A 85 -6.26 -7.51 -16.53
N GLY A 86 -5.18 -8.29 -16.34
CA GLY A 86 -5.18 -9.71 -16.70
C GLY A 86 -6.23 -10.54 -15.97
N LYS A 87 -6.51 -10.24 -14.68
CA LYS A 87 -7.59 -10.92 -13.93
C LYS A 87 -8.97 -10.55 -14.46
N ILE A 88 -9.19 -9.27 -14.77
CA ILE A 88 -10.48 -8.81 -15.33
C ILE A 88 -10.66 -9.30 -16.77
N GLU A 89 -9.59 -9.35 -17.58
CA GLU A 89 -9.60 -9.96 -18.91
C GLU A 89 -10.01 -11.45 -18.85
N MET A 90 -9.46 -12.19 -17.87
CA MET A 90 -9.83 -13.59 -17.64
C MET A 90 -11.30 -13.72 -17.22
N LEU A 91 -11.77 -12.90 -16.29
CA LEU A 91 -13.18 -12.83 -15.91
C LEU A 91 -14.07 -12.54 -17.13
N GLY A 92 -13.68 -11.58 -17.96
CA GLY A 92 -14.37 -11.27 -19.22
C GLY A 92 -14.47 -12.46 -20.15
N LYS A 93 -13.39 -13.23 -20.30
CA LYS A 93 -13.40 -14.48 -21.10
C LYS A 93 -14.41 -15.50 -20.57
N HIS A 94 -14.41 -15.74 -19.25
CA HIS A 94 -15.36 -16.68 -18.62
C HIS A 94 -16.82 -16.24 -18.75
N LEU A 95 -17.07 -14.93 -18.70
CA LEU A 95 -18.41 -14.36 -18.90
C LEU A 95 -18.79 -14.18 -20.38
N ASN A 96 -17.92 -14.50 -21.32
CA ASN A 96 -18.05 -14.16 -22.73
C ASN A 96 -18.32 -12.64 -22.95
N LEU A 97 -17.72 -11.80 -22.10
CA LEU A 97 -17.79 -10.35 -22.19
C LEU A 97 -16.64 -9.84 -23.06
N LYS A 98 -16.96 -9.11 -24.11
CA LYS A 98 -15.95 -8.46 -24.94
C LYS A 98 -15.28 -7.33 -24.18
N MET A 99 -13.95 -7.30 -24.26
CA MET A 99 -13.10 -6.39 -23.51
C MET A 99 -12.22 -5.55 -24.46
N LEU A 100 -11.80 -4.39 -23.98
CA LEU A 100 -10.74 -3.63 -24.67
C LEU A 100 -9.44 -4.46 -24.75
N SER A 101 -8.64 -4.20 -25.78
CA SER A 101 -7.36 -4.90 -25.93
C SER A 101 -6.37 -4.50 -24.82
N ARG A 102 -5.45 -5.41 -24.52
CA ARG A 102 -4.34 -5.15 -23.55
C ARG A 102 -3.53 -3.90 -23.94
N THR A 103 -3.24 -3.73 -25.22
CA THR A 103 -2.54 -2.55 -25.74
C THR A 103 -3.32 -1.27 -25.48
N SER A 104 -4.64 -1.25 -25.78
CA SER A 104 -5.49 -0.10 -25.51
C SER A 104 -5.56 0.22 -24.03
N PHE A 105 -5.69 -0.79 -23.15
CA PHE A 105 -5.68 -0.59 -21.72
C PHE A 105 -4.40 0.11 -21.25
N PHE A 106 -3.22 -0.40 -21.63
CA PHE A 106 -1.95 0.17 -21.17
C PHE A 106 -1.70 1.57 -21.77
N GLN A 107 -2.21 1.85 -22.98
CA GLN A 107 -2.15 3.19 -23.56
C GLN A 107 -3.05 4.16 -22.78
N ILE A 108 -4.30 3.81 -22.49
CA ILE A 108 -5.22 4.62 -21.68
C ILE A 108 -4.61 4.85 -20.30
N GLN A 109 -4.18 3.78 -19.63
CA GLN A 109 -3.55 3.86 -18.31
C GLN A 109 -2.38 4.84 -18.31
N GLY A 110 -1.51 4.71 -19.30
CA GLY A 110 -0.28 5.47 -19.31
C GLY A 110 -0.45 6.92 -19.73
N HIS A 111 -1.31 7.23 -20.70
CA HIS A 111 -1.44 8.59 -21.23
C HIS A 111 -2.43 9.46 -20.47
N TYR A 112 -3.42 8.85 -19.81
CA TYR A 112 -4.50 9.61 -19.17
C TYR A 112 -4.64 9.30 -17.69
N ILE A 113 -4.64 8.02 -17.28
CA ILE A 113 -4.92 7.66 -15.89
C ILE A 113 -3.77 8.03 -14.96
N VAL A 114 -2.54 7.64 -15.31
CA VAL A 114 -1.34 7.93 -14.49
C VAL A 114 -1.18 9.44 -14.24
N PRO A 115 -1.12 10.31 -15.25
CA PRO A 115 -0.94 11.74 -15.00
C PRO A 115 -2.12 12.39 -14.27
N THR A 116 -3.34 11.88 -14.47
CA THR A 116 -4.50 12.42 -13.75
C THR A 116 -4.45 12.09 -12.26
N ILE A 117 -4.08 10.86 -11.89
CA ILE A 117 -3.94 10.47 -10.48
C ILE A 117 -2.80 11.25 -9.81
N ASP A 118 -1.68 11.47 -10.51
CA ASP A 118 -0.57 12.29 -10.00
C ASP A 118 -1.00 13.73 -9.73
N ASP A 119 -1.73 14.35 -10.64
CA ASP A 119 -2.20 15.73 -10.47
C ASP A 119 -3.26 15.82 -9.35
N PHE A 120 -4.22 14.89 -9.33
CA PHE A 120 -5.24 14.81 -8.29
C PHE A 120 -4.62 14.64 -6.90
N TRP A 121 -3.55 13.85 -6.79
CA TRP A 121 -2.80 13.70 -5.55
C TRP A 121 -2.11 14.99 -5.14
N LYS A 122 -1.48 15.71 -6.05
CA LYS A 122 -0.82 16.99 -5.75
C LYS A 122 -1.81 17.99 -5.17
N ASP A 123 -2.98 18.12 -5.78
CA ASP A 123 -4.05 19.02 -5.30
C ASP A 123 -4.59 18.58 -3.94
N HIS A 124 -4.80 17.26 -3.73
CA HIS A 124 -5.23 16.72 -2.46
C HIS A 124 -4.18 16.92 -1.37
N GLN A 125 -2.91 16.63 -1.66
CA GLN A 125 -1.79 16.82 -0.74
C GLN A 125 -1.68 18.28 -0.32
N THR A 126 -1.78 19.24 -1.23
CA THR A 126 -1.74 20.67 -0.92
C THR A 126 -2.81 21.03 0.11
N ARG A 127 -4.06 20.61 -0.11
CA ARG A 127 -5.17 20.86 0.84
C ARG A 127 -4.91 20.22 2.22
N VAL A 128 -4.35 19.01 2.26
CA VAL A 128 -4.00 18.34 3.52
C VAL A 128 -2.90 19.12 4.25
N LEU A 129 -1.83 19.51 3.55
CA LEU A 129 -0.72 20.24 4.14
C LEU A 129 -1.13 21.65 4.60
N ASP A 130 -1.98 22.35 3.86
CA ASP A 130 -2.50 23.65 4.26
C ASP A 130 -3.30 23.58 5.57
N SER A 131 -4.01 22.47 5.83
CA SER A 131 -4.76 22.28 7.10
C SER A 131 -3.87 22.14 8.34
N ILE A 132 -2.59 21.90 8.18
CA ILE A 132 -1.62 21.70 9.27
C ILE A 132 -0.43 22.68 9.22
N ARG A 133 -0.38 23.59 8.25
CA ARG A 133 0.77 24.48 7.98
C ARG A 133 1.24 25.28 9.20
N ASN A 134 0.29 25.71 10.03
CA ASN A 134 0.57 26.55 11.20
C ASN A 134 0.76 25.75 12.50
N LYS A 135 0.91 24.44 12.41
CA LYS A 135 1.07 23.55 13.57
C LYS A 135 2.47 22.94 13.58
N GLU A 136 3.01 22.73 14.77
CA GLU A 136 4.11 21.81 14.96
C GLU A 136 3.58 20.37 14.97
N ILE A 137 4.06 19.55 14.06
CA ILE A 137 3.53 18.19 13.90
C ILE A 137 4.55 17.10 14.25
N VAL A 138 4.03 15.96 14.66
CA VAL A 138 4.77 14.70 14.80
C VAL A 138 4.45 13.82 13.61
N VAL A 139 5.48 13.42 12.86
CA VAL A 139 5.30 12.55 11.70
C VAL A 139 5.72 11.11 11.98
N LEU A 140 4.88 10.17 11.56
CA LEU A 140 5.18 8.74 11.56
C LEU A 140 5.73 8.37 10.20
N GLY A 141 6.88 7.68 10.15
CA GLY A 141 7.53 7.26 8.91
C GLY A 141 7.82 5.78 8.88
N ASP A 142 7.46 5.11 7.77
CA ASP A 142 7.78 3.70 7.55
C ASP A 142 7.92 3.38 6.07
N GLY A 143 8.77 2.39 5.75
CA GLY A 143 9.09 1.93 4.42
C GLY A 143 8.46 0.56 4.11
N ARG A 144 7.79 0.45 2.96
CA ARG A 144 7.22 -0.80 2.49
C ARG A 144 7.84 -1.26 1.18
N ASN A 145 8.47 -2.42 1.18
CA ASN A 145 8.97 -3.07 -0.02
C ASN A 145 7.86 -3.86 -0.74
N ASP A 146 7.90 -3.88 -2.09
CA ASP A 146 7.00 -4.66 -2.94
C ASP A 146 7.22 -6.18 -2.84
N SER A 147 8.41 -6.59 -2.44
CA SER A 147 8.80 -8.00 -2.30
C SER A 147 9.71 -8.18 -1.08
N PRO A 148 9.77 -9.38 -0.48
CA PRO A 148 10.61 -9.64 0.68
C PRO A 148 12.10 -9.72 0.30
N GLY A 149 12.96 -9.39 1.26
CA GLY A 149 14.42 -9.53 1.17
C GLY A 149 15.05 -8.68 0.08
N TYR A 150 16.14 -9.16 -0.50
CA TYR A 150 16.91 -8.48 -1.56
C TYR A 150 16.23 -8.49 -2.94
N CYS A 151 15.08 -9.16 -3.08
CA CYS A 151 14.33 -9.23 -4.34
C CYS A 151 13.43 -8.02 -4.60
N ALA A 152 13.30 -7.09 -3.66
CA ALA A 152 12.47 -5.91 -3.82
C ALA A 152 12.96 -5.03 -4.99
N GLN A 153 12.02 -4.67 -5.87
CA GLN A 153 12.26 -3.72 -6.98
C GLN A 153 11.91 -2.30 -6.55
N TYR A 154 10.89 -2.15 -5.70
CA TYR A 154 10.39 -0.88 -5.24
C TYR A 154 10.32 -0.83 -3.72
N CYS A 155 10.59 0.35 -3.17
CA CYS A 155 10.26 0.72 -1.80
C CYS A 155 9.32 1.94 -1.83
N THR A 156 8.22 1.88 -1.11
CA THR A 156 7.34 3.02 -0.86
C THR A 156 7.57 3.51 0.55
N TYR A 157 8.04 4.75 0.70
CA TYR A 157 8.17 5.40 1.98
C TYR A 157 7.00 6.36 2.21
N THR A 158 6.34 6.24 3.35
CA THR A 158 5.14 7.00 3.70
C THR A 158 5.40 7.84 4.94
N LEU A 159 4.99 9.11 4.92
CA LEU A 159 4.88 9.94 6.11
C LEU A 159 3.42 10.24 6.41
N MET A 160 3.02 10.00 7.66
CA MET A 160 1.67 10.18 8.19
C MET A 160 1.74 11.17 9.36
N ASP A 161 0.77 12.07 9.47
CA ASP A 161 0.62 12.89 10.65
C ASP A 161 0.12 12.05 11.84
N SER A 162 0.81 12.16 12.96
CA SER A 162 0.52 11.38 14.17
C SER A 162 -0.84 11.70 14.81
N GLU A 163 -1.34 12.93 14.65
CA GLU A 163 -2.61 13.38 15.23
C GLU A 163 -3.78 13.01 14.34
N THR A 164 -3.79 13.52 13.10
CA THR A 164 -4.91 13.36 12.18
C THR A 164 -4.91 12.02 11.46
N LYS A 165 -3.81 11.27 11.50
CA LYS A 165 -3.58 10.02 10.76
C LYS A 165 -3.65 10.17 9.23
N LYS A 166 -3.61 11.40 8.71
CA LYS A 166 -3.57 11.66 7.27
C LYS A 166 -2.21 11.31 6.69
N ILE A 167 -2.20 10.71 5.53
CA ILE A 167 -0.98 10.54 4.74
C ILE A 167 -0.59 11.89 4.17
N LEU A 168 0.59 12.38 4.57
CA LEU A 168 1.12 13.68 4.18
C LEU A 168 1.92 13.59 2.88
N THR A 169 2.76 12.57 2.77
CA THR A 169 3.52 12.31 1.55
C THR A 169 3.80 10.82 1.39
N ILE A 170 3.94 10.40 0.14
CA ILE A 170 4.26 9.04 -0.23
C ILE A 170 5.29 9.08 -1.37
N LYS A 171 6.44 8.46 -1.18
CA LYS A 171 7.54 8.45 -2.14
C LYS A 171 7.89 7.02 -2.52
N THR A 172 8.04 6.79 -3.80
CA THR A 172 8.46 5.50 -4.35
C THR A 172 9.90 5.60 -4.82
N VAL A 173 10.72 4.65 -4.44
CA VAL A 173 12.10 4.48 -4.88
C VAL A 173 12.23 3.17 -5.64
N ASP A 174 12.80 3.22 -6.83
CA ASP A 174 13.15 2.04 -7.61
C ASP A 174 14.58 1.58 -7.27
N LYS A 175 14.80 0.28 -7.20
CA LYS A 175 16.09 -0.31 -6.89
C LYS A 175 17.23 0.17 -7.82
N ARG A 176 16.89 0.52 -9.07
CA ARG A 176 17.84 1.08 -10.05
C ARG A 176 18.40 2.43 -9.61
N GLU A 177 17.64 3.20 -8.83
CA GLU A 177 18.06 4.49 -8.28
C GLU A 177 19.04 4.37 -7.09
N THR A 178 19.24 3.16 -6.58
CA THR A 178 20.12 2.85 -5.44
C THR A 178 21.20 1.83 -5.77
N ASP A 179 21.77 1.90 -6.97
CA ASP A 179 22.84 1.00 -7.46
C ASP A 179 22.48 -0.49 -7.35
N GLY A 180 21.22 -0.85 -7.53
CA GLY A 180 20.74 -2.22 -7.38
C GLY A 180 20.68 -2.73 -5.94
N LYS A 181 20.77 -1.85 -4.93
CA LYS A 181 20.82 -2.20 -3.49
C LYS A 181 19.50 -1.90 -2.80
N SER A 182 18.60 -2.89 -2.69
CA SER A 182 17.29 -2.72 -2.06
C SER A 182 17.33 -2.21 -0.60
N PRO A 183 18.32 -2.53 0.26
CA PRO A 183 18.38 -1.96 1.61
C PRO A 183 18.58 -0.43 1.66
N ARG A 184 19.07 0.18 0.57
CA ARG A 184 19.24 1.64 0.49
C ARG A 184 17.97 2.37 0.10
N MET A 185 16.98 1.68 -0.49
CA MET A 185 15.76 2.31 -0.99
C MET A 185 14.96 2.96 0.13
N GLU A 186 14.90 2.34 1.30
CA GLU A 186 14.15 2.87 2.44
C GLU A 186 14.76 4.19 2.94
N THR A 187 16.08 4.26 3.10
CA THR A 187 16.78 5.48 3.50
C THR A 187 16.60 6.59 2.46
N GLU A 188 16.67 6.27 1.18
CA GLU A 188 16.43 7.23 0.10
C GLU A 188 14.98 7.71 0.05
N GLY A 189 14.03 6.80 0.24
CA GLY A 189 12.61 7.12 0.35
C GLY A 189 12.33 8.08 1.52
N PHE A 190 12.95 7.83 2.67
CA PHE A 190 12.89 8.72 3.83
C PHE A 190 13.41 10.12 3.50
N ARG A 191 14.59 10.22 2.90
CA ARG A 191 15.18 11.53 2.52
C ARG A 191 14.25 12.33 1.62
N ARG A 192 13.72 11.68 0.56
CA ARG A 192 12.79 12.32 -0.39
C ARG A 192 11.49 12.75 0.29
N ALA A 193 10.96 11.93 1.19
CA ALA A 193 9.72 12.23 1.88
C ALA A 193 9.89 13.41 2.86
N MET A 194 10.96 13.42 3.65
CA MET A 194 11.27 14.53 4.57
C MET A 194 11.55 15.83 3.81
N SER A 195 12.38 15.76 2.76
CA SER A 195 12.67 16.94 1.92
C SER A 195 11.39 17.53 1.31
N ASP A 196 10.48 16.69 0.83
CA ASP A 196 9.18 17.11 0.26
C ASP A 196 8.33 17.89 1.28
N LEU A 197 8.24 17.42 2.54
CA LEU A 197 7.46 18.11 3.57
C LEU A 197 8.10 19.43 3.98
N LEU A 198 9.41 19.43 4.24
CA LEU A 198 10.12 20.63 4.70
C LEU A 198 10.14 21.71 3.62
N GLN A 199 10.36 21.37 2.34
CA GLN A 199 10.28 22.29 1.21
C GLN A 199 8.88 22.89 1.02
N LYS A 200 7.83 22.18 1.43
CA LYS A 200 6.43 22.68 1.44
C LYS A 200 6.10 23.52 2.69
N GLY A 201 7.09 23.82 3.52
CA GLY A 201 6.94 24.69 4.68
C GLY A 201 6.19 24.06 5.86
N ILE A 202 6.24 22.73 6.01
CA ILE A 202 5.63 22.05 7.14
C ILE A 202 6.60 22.03 8.32
N ASN A 203 6.13 22.48 9.48
CA ASN A 203 6.90 22.51 10.72
C ASN A 203 6.85 21.13 11.41
N VAL A 204 7.88 20.33 11.19
CA VAL A 204 8.02 19.01 11.81
C VAL A 204 8.79 19.16 13.11
N LYS A 205 8.20 18.76 14.24
CA LYS A 205 8.82 18.75 15.58
C LYS A 205 9.53 17.43 15.87
N GLU A 206 8.90 16.33 15.50
CA GLU A 206 9.35 14.99 15.84
C GLU A 206 9.09 14.03 14.68
N VAL A 207 10.04 13.13 14.46
CA VAL A 207 9.92 12.04 13.48
C VAL A 207 9.95 10.71 14.22
N VAL A 208 8.97 9.86 13.94
CA VAL A 208 8.85 8.51 14.53
C VAL A 208 9.11 7.47 13.44
N THR A 209 10.11 6.62 13.63
CA THR A 209 10.42 5.52 12.69
C THR A 209 10.74 4.25 13.45
N ASP A 210 10.88 3.14 12.75
CA ASP A 210 11.55 2.00 13.37
C ASP A 210 13.07 2.27 13.51
N ALA A 211 13.75 1.41 14.28
CA ALA A 211 15.16 1.65 14.63
C ALA A 211 16.12 1.33 13.45
N HIS A 212 15.80 1.81 12.25
CA HIS A 212 16.62 1.62 11.04
C HIS A 212 17.90 2.45 11.10
N THR A 213 19.06 1.80 10.99
CA THR A 213 20.37 2.45 11.16
C THR A 213 20.64 3.55 10.15
N GLY A 214 20.27 3.34 8.88
CA GLY A 214 20.44 4.34 7.81
C GLY A 214 19.61 5.60 8.05
N ILE A 215 18.35 5.44 8.48
CA ILE A 215 17.48 6.57 8.84
C ILE A 215 18.02 7.29 10.07
N GLY A 216 18.47 6.55 11.09
CA GLY A 216 19.11 7.13 12.27
C GLY A 216 20.33 7.98 11.92
N ALA A 217 21.16 7.56 10.95
CA ALA A 217 22.28 8.34 10.47
C ALA A 217 21.85 9.63 9.75
N VAL A 218 20.80 9.58 8.93
CA VAL A 218 20.22 10.76 8.27
C VAL A 218 19.65 11.74 9.29
N MET A 219 18.89 11.27 10.29
CA MET A 219 18.34 12.11 11.35
C MET A 219 19.45 12.83 12.11
N LYS A 220 20.49 12.11 12.50
CA LYS A 220 21.63 12.70 13.22
C LYS A 220 22.44 13.68 12.37
N GLY A 221 22.67 13.38 11.09
CA GLY A 221 23.52 14.18 10.22
C GLY A 221 22.82 15.32 9.49
N THR A 222 21.58 15.08 9.03
CA THR A 222 20.84 16.04 8.19
C THR A 222 19.79 16.83 8.98
N TYR A 223 19.16 16.22 9.99
CA TYR A 223 18.06 16.80 10.76
C TYR A 223 18.33 16.80 12.28
N PRO A 224 19.50 17.30 12.77
CA PRO A 224 19.87 17.21 14.19
C PRO A 224 18.95 17.99 15.13
N ALA A 225 18.23 18.99 14.60
CA ALA A 225 17.27 19.80 15.36
C ALA A 225 15.92 19.11 15.59
N LEU A 226 15.61 18.05 14.82
CA LEU A 226 14.34 17.33 14.95
C LEU A 226 14.46 16.22 15.99
N SER A 227 13.44 16.09 16.84
CA SER A 227 13.34 14.95 17.75
C SER A 227 13.13 13.66 16.95
N HIS A 228 13.85 12.58 17.32
CA HIS A 228 13.71 11.29 16.66
C HIS A 228 13.31 10.23 17.67
N SER A 229 12.11 9.70 17.53
CA SER A 229 11.58 8.60 18.33
C SER A 229 11.54 7.30 17.55
N HIS A 230 11.69 6.17 18.26
CA HIS A 230 11.57 4.86 17.67
C HIS A 230 10.22 4.22 18.00
N ASP A 231 9.72 3.42 17.08
CA ASP A 231 8.53 2.61 17.31
C ASP A 231 8.75 1.59 18.43
N ILE A 232 7.95 1.74 19.49
CA ILE A 232 8.00 0.87 20.67
C ILE A 232 7.51 -0.55 20.32
N TRP A 233 6.55 -0.68 19.40
CA TRP A 233 6.04 -2.00 19.01
C TRP A 233 7.14 -2.88 18.40
N HIS A 234 7.97 -2.31 17.51
CA HIS A 234 9.11 -3.02 16.94
C HIS A 234 10.15 -3.39 18.02
N ALA A 235 10.41 -2.50 18.99
CA ALA A 235 11.29 -2.78 20.10
C ALA A 235 10.75 -3.92 20.97
N ALA A 236 9.48 -3.88 21.37
CA ALA A 236 8.79 -4.89 22.15
C ALA A 236 8.75 -6.26 21.45
N LYS A 237 8.49 -6.27 20.13
CA LYS A 237 8.52 -7.48 19.28
C LYS A 237 9.93 -8.11 19.25
N ASN A 238 10.97 -7.29 19.13
CA ASN A 238 12.35 -7.77 19.15
C ASN A 238 12.73 -8.31 20.53
N LEU A 239 12.28 -7.65 21.61
CA LEU A 239 12.45 -8.14 22.98
C LEU A 239 11.75 -9.50 23.15
N SER A 240 10.48 -9.60 22.75
CA SER A 240 9.71 -10.86 22.79
C SER A 240 10.42 -12.00 22.07
N LYS A 241 10.97 -11.76 20.88
CA LYS A 241 11.75 -12.77 20.14
C LYS A 241 12.96 -13.27 20.91
N LYS A 242 13.71 -12.38 21.57
CA LYS A 242 14.89 -12.75 22.37
C LYS A 242 14.50 -13.57 23.58
N LEU A 243 13.43 -13.15 24.30
CA LEU A 243 12.90 -13.86 25.46
C LEU A 243 12.38 -15.25 25.06
N THR A 244 11.62 -15.36 23.98
CA THR A 244 11.12 -16.64 23.47
C THR A 244 12.28 -17.57 23.09
N LYS A 245 13.33 -17.04 22.45
CA LYS A 245 14.54 -17.81 22.11
C LYS A 245 15.25 -18.32 23.36
N LEU A 246 15.41 -17.48 24.39
CA LEU A 246 16.01 -17.88 25.65
C LEU A 246 15.15 -18.95 26.36
N GLY A 247 13.84 -18.70 26.50
CA GLY A 247 12.90 -19.63 27.15
C GLY A 247 12.69 -20.94 26.39
N SER A 248 13.10 -21.06 25.12
CA SER A 248 13.06 -22.31 24.37
C SER A 248 14.16 -23.30 24.79
N LEU A 249 15.17 -22.82 25.49
CA LEU A 249 16.21 -23.67 26.08
C LEU A 249 15.68 -24.36 27.33
N ARG A 250 15.85 -25.69 27.46
CA ARG A 250 15.34 -26.49 28.59
C ARG A 250 15.70 -25.89 29.94
N LYS A 251 16.92 -25.38 30.08
CA LYS A 251 17.43 -24.74 31.32
C LYS A 251 16.64 -23.47 31.70
N HIS A 252 16.03 -22.77 30.76
CA HIS A 252 15.36 -21.48 30.95
C HIS A 252 13.85 -21.56 30.65
N ALA A 253 13.27 -22.77 30.63
CA ALA A 253 11.88 -22.98 30.18
C ALA A 253 10.83 -22.24 31.03
N ALA A 254 11.08 -22.02 32.32
CA ALA A 254 10.20 -21.24 33.20
C ALA A 254 9.96 -19.82 32.70
N LEU A 255 10.95 -19.21 32.02
CA LEU A 255 10.86 -17.87 31.46
C LEU A 255 9.79 -17.72 30.33
N GLN A 256 9.39 -18.82 29.66
CA GLN A 256 8.35 -18.76 28.63
C GLN A 256 7.04 -18.20 29.17
N LYS A 257 6.67 -18.57 30.40
CA LYS A 257 5.42 -18.10 31.02
C LYS A 257 5.47 -16.62 31.42
N TRP A 258 6.67 -16.09 31.61
CA TRP A 258 6.91 -14.68 31.93
C TRP A 258 7.10 -13.79 30.74
N THR A 259 7.31 -14.36 29.54
CA THR A 259 7.63 -13.57 28.32
C THR A 259 6.62 -12.45 28.06
N LYS A 260 5.32 -12.73 28.20
CA LYS A 260 4.26 -11.75 27.98
C LYS A 260 4.30 -10.61 28.99
N ASP A 261 4.51 -10.96 30.26
CA ASP A 261 4.51 -9.99 31.36
C ASP A 261 5.74 -9.08 31.29
N ILE A 262 6.90 -9.65 30.97
CA ILE A 262 8.13 -8.88 30.73
C ILE A 262 7.96 -7.90 29.56
N VAL A 263 7.33 -8.33 28.47
CA VAL A 263 7.04 -7.43 27.34
C VAL A 263 6.02 -6.35 27.73
N ASN A 264 4.98 -6.69 28.50
CA ASN A 264 4.03 -5.71 29.01
C ASN A 264 4.71 -4.71 29.96
N HIS A 265 5.63 -5.18 30.80
CA HIS A 265 6.41 -4.31 31.67
C HIS A 265 7.33 -3.36 30.87
N PHE A 266 7.90 -3.82 29.75
CA PHE A 266 8.64 -2.94 28.84
C PHE A 266 7.74 -1.82 28.25
N TRP A 267 6.50 -2.17 27.86
CA TRP A 267 5.51 -1.16 27.42
C TRP A 267 5.19 -0.16 28.53
N PHE A 268 4.96 -0.66 29.75
CA PHE A 268 4.73 0.16 30.92
C PHE A 268 5.91 1.10 31.19
N THR A 269 7.14 0.58 31.17
CA THR A 269 8.37 1.37 31.34
C THR A 269 8.49 2.48 30.30
N CYS A 270 8.27 2.18 28.99
CA CYS A 270 8.28 3.18 27.93
C CYS A 270 7.22 4.27 28.11
N ARG A 271 6.07 3.94 28.71
CA ARG A 271 4.98 4.88 28.95
C ARG A 271 5.21 5.78 30.16
N THR A 272 5.86 5.25 31.19
CA THR A 272 5.95 5.88 32.52
C THR A 272 7.25 6.66 32.71
N ALA A 273 8.35 6.17 32.14
CA ALA A 273 9.66 6.80 32.33
C ALA A 273 9.73 8.17 31.66
N THR A 274 10.22 9.16 32.40
CA THR A 274 10.44 10.54 31.92
C THR A 274 11.88 10.76 31.48
N ASP A 275 12.81 9.96 31.99
CA ASP A 275 14.23 10.04 31.67
C ASP A 275 14.92 8.66 31.63
N HIS A 276 16.19 8.67 31.24
CA HIS A 276 16.99 7.46 31.09
C HIS A 276 17.17 6.70 32.43
N ARG A 277 17.36 7.41 33.53
CA ARG A 277 17.59 6.81 34.83
C ARG A 277 16.34 6.07 35.31
N GLN A 278 15.20 6.76 35.29
CA GLN A 278 13.91 6.19 35.67
C GLN A 278 13.54 5.00 34.76
N PHE A 279 13.84 5.08 33.46
CA PHE A 279 13.63 3.95 32.54
C PHE A 279 14.39 2.70 32.98
N VAL A 280 15.69 2.84 33.34
CA VAL A 280 16.51 1.72 33.77
C VAL A 280 16.05 1.18 35.13
N GLU A 281 15.68 2.06 36.05
CA GLU A 281 15.14 1.66 37.37
C GLU A 281 13.84 0.87 37.22
N LEU A 282 12.87 1.36 36.45
CA LEU A 282 11.62 0.67 36.19
C LEU A 282 11.87 -0.68 35.48
N LEU A 283 12.73 -0.70 34.45
CA LEU A 283 13.00 -1.92 33.70
C LEU A 283 13.68 -3.03 34.59
N ARG A 284 14.54 -2.63 35.52
CA ARG A 284 15.15 -3.54 36.51
C ARG A 284 14.12 -4.14 37.41
N GLY A 285 13.05 -3.44 37.75
CA GLY A 285 11.99 -3.92 38.65
C GLY A 285 11.40 -5.26 38.23
N VAL A 286 11.40 -5.59 36.90
CA VAL A 286 10.92 -6.89 36.47
C VAL A 286 11.80 -8.05 36.93
N LEU A 287 13.11 -7.84 37.15
CA LEU A 287 14.03 -8.87 37.64
C LEU A 287 13.72 -9.25 39.10
N HIS A 288 13.28 -8.28 39.91
CA HIS A 288 12.80 -8.50 41.28
C HIS A 288 11.40 -9.13 41.25
N HIS A 289 10.51 -8.59 40.46
CA HIS A 289 9.14 -9.08 40.38
C HIS A 289 9.05 -10.59 40.06
N ILE A 290 9.83 -11.09 39.10
CA ILE A 290 9.77 -12.50 38.67
C ILE A 290 10.32 -13.49 39.73
N THR A 291 11.05 -13.00 40.75
CA THR A 291 11.51 -13.78 41.89
C THR A 291 10.60 -13.67 43.12
N GLY A 292 9.44 -13.01 42.97
CA GLY A 292 8.49 -12.80 44.07
C GLY A 292 8.87 -11.67 45.01
N ASP A 293 9.92 -10.90 44.68
CA ASP A 293 10.33 -9.73 45.45
C ASP A 293 9.61 -8.48 44.89
N HIS A 294 8.66 -7.96 45.66
CA HIS A 294 7.82 -6.83 45.25
C HIS A 294 8.26 -5.50 45.87
N GLU A 295 9.17 -5.52 46.85
CA GLU A 295 9.77 -4.35 47.48
C GLU A 295 11.28 -4.56 47.56
N TRP A 296 12.07 -3.67 46.98
CA TRP A 296 13.53 -3.72 46.98
C TRP A 296 14.14 -2.37 47.31
N ALA A 297 15.42 -2.32 47.57
CA ALA A 297 16.13 -1.14 48.11
C ALA A 297 15.92 0.16 47.26
N LEU A 298 15.65 0.05 45.96
CA LEU A 298 15.54 1.18 45.05
C LEU A 298 14.12 1.38 44.47
N GLY A 299 13.11 0.65 45.00
CA GLY A 299 11.75 0.78 44.52
C GLY A 299 10.83 -0.36 44.89
N CYS A 300 9.63 -0.36 44.36
CA CYS A 300 8.61 -1.40 44.54
C CYS A 300 7.81 -1.61 43.27
N CYS A 301 7.09 -2.72 43.22
CA CYS A 301 6.10 -2.97 42.17
C CYS A 301 4.97 -1.96 42.21
N GLN A 302 4.47 -1.58 41.02
CA GLN A 302 3.38 -0.59 40.87
C GLN A 302 2.04 -1.26 40.50
N HIS A 303 1.93 -2.59 40.59
CA HIS A 303 0.65 -3.28 40.39
C HIS A 303 -0.10 -3.39 41.73
N GLY A 304 -1.43 -3.56 41.67
CA GLY A 304 -2.25 -3.89 42.80
C GLY A 304 -2.09 -5.37 43.25
N GLU A 305 -3.08 -5.89 43.98
CA GLU A 305 -3.07 -7.30 44.38
C GLU A 305 -2.99 -8.24 43.16
N LEU A 306 -2.19 -9.28 43.31
CA LEU A 306 -2.03 -10.30 42.29
C LEU A 306 -3.30 -11.14 42.16
N SER A 307 -3.76 -11.39 40.94
CA SER A 307 -4.82 -12.34 40.65
C SER A 307 -4.38 -13.77 41.07
N GLU A 308 -5.35 -14.66 41.29
CA GLU A 308 -5.06 -16.06 41.62
C GLU A 308 -4.20 -16.74 40.55
N SER A 309 -4.47 -16.44 39.26
CA SER A 309 -3.67 -16.95 38.15
C SER A 309 -2.24 -16.43 38.15
N ASP A 310 -2.00 -15.22 38.65
CA ASP A 310 -0.66 -14.63 38.74
C ASP A 310 0.10 -15.16 39.92
N ARG A 311 -0.56 -15.43 41.06
CA ARG A 311 0.05 -16.08 42.23
C ARG A 311 0.52 -17.51 41.93
N ASN A 312 -0.17 -18.22 41.03
CA ASN A 312 0.14 -19.60 40.64
C ASN A 312 1.15 -19.71 39.47
N LYS A 313 1.76 -18.61 39.04
CA LYS A 313 2.85 -18.64 38.03
C LYS A 313 4.10 -19.31 38.61
N PRO A 314 4.94 -19.96 37.78
CA PRO A 314 6.23 -20.49 38.24
C PRO A 314 7.18 -19.31 38.49
N TRP A 315 7.20 -18.84 39.73
CA TRP A 315 8.17 -17.85 40.20
C TRP A 315 9.58 -18.43 40.10
N LEU A 316 10.56 -17.58 39.78
CA LEU A 316 11.95 -17.99 39.69
C LEU A 316 12.57 -17.92 41.08
N ASP A 317 13.32 -18.96 41.45
CA ASP A 317 14.15 -18.91 42.65
C ASP A 317 15.45 -18.12 42.38
N ALA A 318 15.77 -17.17 43.27
CA ALA A 318 16.92 -16.28 43.09
C ALA A 318 18.27 -17.03 43.09
N ARG A 319 18.35 -18.22 43.69
CA ARG A 319 19.56 -19.03 43.76
C ARG A 319 19.56 -20.12 42.70
N GLU A 320 18.50 -20.91 42.60
CA GLU A 320 18.39 -22.03 41.66
C GLU A 320 18.31 -21.57 40.21
N ASP A 321 17.57 -20.46 39.94
CA ASP A 321 17.40 -19.88 38.64
C ASP A 321 18.37 -18.71 38.33
N SER A 322 19.45 -18.57 39.13
CA SER A 322 20.39 -17.44 39.01
C SER A 322 20.95 -17.24 37.61
N ASP A 323 21.22 -18.30 36.86
CA ASP A 323 21.66 -18.23 35.46
C ASP A 323 20.57 -17.68 34.54
N THR A 324 19.31 -18.05 34.76
CA THR A 324 18.17 -17.58 33.98
C THR A 324 17.95 -16.09 34.22
N ILE A 325 18.03 -15.66 35.47
CA ILE A 325 17.91 -14.24 35.86
C ILE A 325 19.05 -13.42 35.26
N LYS A 326 20.28 -13.95 35.29
CA LYS A 326 21.46 -13.31 34.69
C LYS A 326 21.32 -13.15 33.17
N GLU A 327 20.89 -14.20 32.46
CA GLU A 327 20.66 -14.10 31.00
C GLU A 327 19.50 -13.16 30.67
N LEU A 328 18.44 -13.13 31.46
CA LEU A 328 17.37 -12.14 31.31
C LEU A 328 17.90 -10.72 31.54
N ALA A 329 18.69 -10.50 32.59
CA ALA A 329 19.31 -9.20 32.84
C ALA A 329 20.21 -8.76 31.65
N ASN A 330 20.98 -9.69 31.07
CA ASN A 330 21.79 -9.43 29.87
C ASN A 330 20.94 -8.98 28.67
N ILE A 331 19.72 -9.49 28.53
CA ILE A 331 18.80 -9.07 27.46
C ILE A 331 18.22 -7.68 27.77
N LEU A 332 17.68 -7.46 28.97
CA LEU A 332 16.97 -6.25 29.36
C LEU A 332 17.90 -5.05 29.52
N LEU A 333 19.08 -5.26 30.10
CA LEU A 333 20.06 -4.22 30.35
C LEU A 333 21.17 -4.17 29.29
N HIS A 334 20.92 -4.79 28.14
CA HIS A 334 21.91 -4.80 27.06
C HIS A 334 22.27 -3.38 26.58
N PRO A 335 23.56 -3.01 26.47
CA PRO A 335 23.99 -1.65 26.11
C PRO A 335 23.33 -1.09 24.84
N ARG A 336 23.09 -1.95 23.84
CA ARG A 336 22.37 -1.55 22.61
C ARG A 336 20.90 -1.19 22.84
N LEU A 337 20.23 -1.73 23.86
CA LEU A 337 18.88 -1.35 24.22
C LEU A 337 18.92 -0.03 24.99
N LEU A 338 19.80 0.04 26.00
CA LEU A 338 19.91 1.23 26.85
C LEU A 338 20.35 2.48 26.08
N SER A 339 21.23 2.36 25.09
CA SER A 339 21.62 3.50 24.22
C SER A 339 20.46 4.07 23.38
N LYS A 340 19.35 3.33 23.25
CA LYS A 340 18.15 3.75 22.52
C LYS A 340 17.04 4.31 23.40
N VAL A 341 17.19 4.30 24.72
CA VAL A 341 16.15 4.74 25.67
C VAL A 341 15.59 6.10 25.34
N LYS A 342 16.47 7.07 25.01
CA LYS A 342 16.04 8.42 24.63
C LYS A 342 15.03 8.47 23.47
N HIS A 343 14.99 7.44 22.62
CA HIS A 343 14.08 7.35 21.51
C HIS A 343 12.73 6.69 21.87
N TYR A 344 12.59 6.15 23.11
CA TYR A 344 11.37 5.49 23.60
C TYR A 344 10.57 6.34 24.58
N LEU A 345 11.19 7.42 25.15
CA LEU A 345 10.57 8.24 26.20
C LEU A 345 9.31 8.99 25.76
N ASN A 346 9.13 9.26 24.47
CA ASN A 346 7.95 9.92 23.93
C ASN A 346 6.78 8.95 23.72
N PHE A 347 6.91 7.68 24.00
CA PHE A 347 5.89 6.66 23.87
C PHE A 347 5.21 6.66 22.49
N ARG A 348 6.00 6.49 21.42
CA ARG A 348 5.52 6.56 20.03
C ARG A 348 5.39 5.19 19.38
N SER A 349 4.43 5.06 18.44
CA SER A 349 4.27 3.86 17.62
C SER A 349 3.92 4.22 16.18
N THR A 350 4.37 3.39 15.24
CA THR A 350 4.04 3.47 13.80
C THR A 350 2.95 2.47 13.40
N ALA A 351 2.22 1.88 14.36
CA ALA A 351 1.20 0.86 14.10
C ALA A 351 0.11 1.31 13.09
N ASP A 352 -0.25 2.60 13.08
CA ASP A 352 -1.20 3.17 12.11
C ASP A 352 -0.66 3.08 10.67
N LEU A 353 0.65 3.24 10.48
CA LEU A 353 1.30 3.05 9.18
C LEU A 353 1.30 1.58 8.75
N GLU A 354 1.47 0.62 9.67
CA GLU A 354 1.36 -0.80 9.33
C GLU A 354 -0.05 -1.13 8.83
N VAL A 355 -1.09 -0.58 9.47
CA VAL A 355 -2.50 -0.70 9.00
C VAL A 355 -2.65 -0.10 7.60
N PHE A 356 -2.09 1.08 7.36
CA PHE A 356 -2.10 1.68 6.03
C PHE A 356 -1.32 0.84 5.01
N HIS A 357 -0.18 0.25 5.38
CA HIS A 357 0.58 -0.63 4.49
C HIS A 357 -0.17 -1.92 4.13
N GLN A 358 -1.03 -2.43 5.02
CA GLN A 358 -1.98 -3.50 4.66
C GLN A 358 -3.04 -3.00 3.68
N HIS A 359 -3.53 -1.78 3.87
CA HIS A 359 -4.49 -1.17 2.94
C HIS A 359 -3.91 -0.98 1.53
N ILE A 360 -2.62 -0.63 1.39
CA ILE A 360 -1.94 -0.56 0.10
C ILE A 360 -2.09 -1.87 -0.70
N LEU A 361 -2.16 -3.04 -0.05
CA LEU A 361 -2.29 -4.32 -0.75
C LEU A 361 -3.54 -4.43 -1.62
N MET A 362 -4.59 -3.70 -1.31
CA MET A 362 -5.80 -3.62 -2.12
C MET A 362 -5.51 -3.03 -3.51
N TYR A 363 -4.63 -2.02 -3.58
CA TYR A 363 -4.29 -1.31 -4.82
C TYR A 363 -3.02 -1.84 -5.48
N CYS A 364 -2.06 -2.22 -4.69
CA CYS A 364 -0.71 -2.62 -5.11
C CYS A 364 -0.28 -3.89 -4.38
N ALA A 365 -0.77 -5.04 -4.84
CA ALA A 365 -0.42 -6.34 -4.28
C ALA A 365 1.08 -6.63 -4.44
N LYS A 366 1.66 -7.34 -3.46
CA LYS A 366 3.07 -7.76 -3.52
C LYS A 366 3.30 -8.78 -4.63
N ARG A 367 4.50 -8.79 -5.18
CA ARG A 367 4.99 -9.75 -6.21
C ARG A 367 4.32 -9.61 -7.58
N TYR A 368 3.65 -8.49 -7.86
CA TYR A 368 3.21 -8.15 -9.20
C TYR A 368 4.21 -7.22 -9.87
N ALA A 369 4.46 -7.46 -11.16
CA ALA A 369 5.29 -6.59 -11.96
C ALA A 369 4.51 -5.34 -12.40
N TYR A 370 4.99 -4.18 -11.99
CA TYR A 370 4.48 -2.87 -12.40
C TYR A 370 5.60 -2.05 -13.04
N THR A 371 5.24 -1.14 -13.94
CA THR A 371 6.17 -0.07 -14.33
C THR A 371 6.25 0.98 -13.22
N PRO A 372 7.36 1.74 -13.08
CA PRO A 372 7.52 2.71 -12.00
C PRO A 372 6.35 3.69 -11.85
N PRO A 373 5.82 4.33 -12.93
CA PRO A 373 4.68 5.23 -12.79
C PRO A 373 3.41 4.52 -12.31
N VAL A 374 3.17 3.29 -12.76
CA VAL A 374 1.99 2.51 -12.36
C VAL A 374 2.09 2.07 -10.90
N TYR A 375 3.26 1.63 -10.46
CA TYR A 375 3.50 1.31 -9.05
C TYR A 375 3.23 2.53 -8.17
N ARG A 376 3.79 3.69 -8.52
CA ARG A 376 3.60 4.95 -7.80
C ARG A 376 2.13 5.30 -7.63
N ILE A 377 1.38 5.39 -8.74
CA ILE A 377 -0.02 5.84 -8.68
C ILE A 377 -0.94 4.86 -7.92
N ARG A 378 -0.62 3.57 -7.90
CA ARG A 378 -1.37 2.58 -7.13
C ARG A 378 -1.18 2.79 -5.62
N ASN A 379 0.01 3.14 -5.18
CA ASN A 379 0.26 3.52 -3.79
C ASN A 379 -0.42 4.86 -3.45
N VAL A 380 -0.41 5.80 -4.38
CA VAL A 380 -1.13 7.09 -4.26
C VAL A 380 -2.64 6.89 -4.16
N LEU A 381 -3.23 5.99 -4.94
CA LEU A 381 -4.67 5.65 -4.81
C LEU A 381 -5.01 5.11 -3.41
N ALA A 382 -4.14 4.29 -2.83
CA ALA A 382 -4.32 3.84 -1.46
C ALA A 382 -4.27 5.00 -0.46
N ALA A 383 -3.37 5.98 -0.67
CA ALA A 383 -3.28 7.18 0.17
C ALA A 383 -4.52 8.08 0.05
N LEU A 384 -5.04 8.24 -1.16
CA LEU A 384 -6.30 8.95 -1.41
C LEU A 384 -7.47 8.28 -0.71
N ASP A 385 -7.65 6.96 -0.92
CA ASP A 385 -8.71 6.18 -0.27
C ASP A 385 -8.61 6.26 1.25
N HIS A 386 -7.40 6.16 1.82
CA HIS A 386 -7.18 6.32 3.24
C HIS A 386 -7.62 7.71 3.72
N ASN A 387 -7.10 8.77 3.12
CA ASN A 387 -7.34 10.14 3.55
C ASN A 387 -8.83 10.56 3.42
N PHE A 388 -9.51 10.15 2.35
CA PHE A 388 -10.93 10.44 2.16
C PHE A 388 -11.85 9.73 3.15
N HIS A 389 -11.39 8.60 3.73
CA HIS A 389 -12.24 7.76 4.58
C HIS A 389 -11.83 7.70 6.07
N LEU A 390 -10.91 8.56 6.50
CA LEU A 390 -10.48 8.61 7.91
C LEU A 390 -11.61 9.02 8.85
N GLY A 391 -12.34 10.08 8.53
CA GLY A 391 -13.36 10.71 9.38
C GLY A 391 -14.76 10.10 9.28
N ARG A 392 -14.92 8.85 8.81
CA ARG A 392 -16.24 8.22 8.70
C ARG A 392 -16.92 8.09 10.05
N SER A 393 -18.19 8.55 10.11
CA SER A 393 -19.06 8.43 11.29
C SER A 393 -19.29 6.97 11.68
N VAL A 394 -19.63 6.76 12.92
CA VAL A 394 -20.05 5.45 13.42
C VAL A 394 -21.52 5.24 13.03
N LYS A 395 -21.84 4.07 12.52
CA LYS A 395 -23.19 3.70 12.12
C LYS A 395 -24.08 3.51 13.36
N THR A 396 -25.24 4.15 13.34
CA THR A 396 -26.25 4.02 14.40
C THR A 396 -27.44 3.20 13.92
N LYS A 397 -28.08 2.50 14.84
CA LYS A 397 -29.36 1.83 14.61
C LYS A 397 -30.49 2.86 14.62
N PRO A 398 -31.73 2.49 14.19
CA PRO A 398 -32.89 3.37 14.25
C PRO A 398 -33.23 3.89 15.67
N ASP A 399 -32.83 3.13 16.70
CA ASP A 399 -32.99 3.49 18.12
C ASP A 399 -31.90 4.45 18.65
N GLY A 400 -30.99 4.91 17.78
CA GLY A 400 -29.86 5.78 18.13
C GLY A 400 -28.65 5.08 18.76
N GLN A 401 -28.70 3.78 19.00
CA GLN A 401 -27.58 3.03 19.55
C GLN A 401 -26.49 2.77 18.51
N ILE A 402 -25.23 2.77 18.94
CA ILE A 402 -24.09 2.43 18.07
C ILE A 402 -24.19 0.95 17.63
N GLN A 403 -24.02 0.72 16.36
CA GLN A 403 -23.91 -0.62 15.81
C GLN A 403 -22.48 -1.15 16.00
N TYR A 404 -22.35 -2.34 16.63
CA TYR A 404 -21.07 -2.99 16.86
C TYR A 404 -20.93 -4.29 16.08
N HIS A 405 -19.70 -4.59 15.63
CA HIS A 405 -19.28 -5.88 15.12
C HIS A 405 -18.49 -6.64 16.21
N ARG A 406 -18.85 -7.90 16.46
CA ARG A 406 -18.15 -8.77 17.39
C ARG A 406 -17.06 -9.55 16.68
N CYS A 407 -15.86 -9.60 17.28
CA CYS A 407 -14.73 -10.34 16.77
C CYS A 407 -14.08 -11.17 17.89
N PHE A 408 -13.82 -12.45 17.62
CA PHE A 408 -13.09 -13.30 18.52
C PHE A 408 -11.59 -13.26 18.19
N ASN A 409 -10.79 -12.79 19.12
CA ASN A 409 -9.34 -12.75 18.98
C ASN A 409 -8.75 -14.09 19.41
N LYS A 410 -8.33 -14.91 18.46
CA LYS A 410 -7.75 -16.25 18.72
C LYS A 410 -6.49 -16.22 19.59
N LYS A 411 -5.66 -15.16 19.52
CA LYS A 411 -4.43 -15.06 20.30
C LYS A 411 -4.68 -14.76 21.78
N SER A 412 -5.68 -13.93 22.06
CA SER A 412 -6.03 -13.55 23.45
C SER A 412 -7.14 -14.42 24.04
N GLY A 413 -7.81 -15.26 23.23
CA GLY A 413 -8.97 -16.06 23.66
C GLY A 413 -10.18 -15.21 24.07
N ARG A 414 -10.26 -13.94 23.62
CA ARG A 414 -11.29 -12.99 24.10
C ARG A 414 -12.14 -12.47 22.95
N TRP A 415 -13.41 -12.24 23.25
CA TRP A 415 -14.30 -11.46 22.40
C TRP A 415 -14.02 -9.97 22.54
N THR A 416 -14.01 -9.26 21.43
CA THR A 416 -13.90 -7.80 21.34
C THR A 416 -15.02 -7.27 20.44
N VAL A 417 -15.35 -6.01 20.60
CA VAL A 417 -16.32 -5.31 19.76
C VAL A 417 -15.67 -4.10 19.10
N PHE A 418 -16.05 -3.86 17.86
CA PHE A 418 -15.63 -2.68 17.11
C PHE A 418 -16.87 -1.94 16.58
N PRO A 419 -16.94 -0.61 16.68
CA PRO A 419 -18.03 0.14 16.10
C PRO A 419 -18.01 0.01 14.57
N VAL A 420 -19.17 -0.24 14.00
CA VAL A 420 -19.34 -0.27 12.54
C VAL A 420 -19.32 1.18 12.06
N LYS A 421 -18.48 1.47 11.05
CA LYS A 421 -18.44 2.79 10.42
C LYS A 421 -19.40 2.85 9.24
N GLU A 422 -19.90 4.05 8.91
CA GLU A 422 -20.65 4.26 7.68
C GLU A 422 -19.88 3.81 6.45
N GLU A 423 -20.59 3.51 5.36
CA GLU A 423 -19.98 3.05 4.12
C GLU A 423 -19.01 4.11 3.57
N LYS A 424 -18.01 3.63 2.82
CA LYS A 424 -17.06 4.51 2.15
C LYS A 424 -17.73 5.27 1.01
N ASP A 425 -17.57 6.58 0.97
CA ASP A 425 -18.00 7.41 -0.16
C ASP A 425 -16.86 7.57 -1.18
N TYR A 426 -17.07 7.00 -2.35
CA TYR A 426 -16.14 7.08 -3.47
C TYR A 426 -16.53 8.18 -4.48
N SER A 427 -17.26 9.22 -4.06
CA SER A 427 -17.68 10.35 -4.94
C SER A 427 -16.48 11.01 -5.64
N TYR A 428 -15.32 11.11 -4.98
CA TYR A 428 -14.11 11.67 -5.58
C TYR A 428 -13.62 10.91 -6.84
N LEU A 429 -13.99 9.64 -7.01
CA LEU A 429 -13.66 8.88 -8.21
C LEU A 429 -14.40 9.39 -9.45
N LYS A 430 -15.57 10.05 -9.28
CA LYS A 430 -16.29 10.70 -10.37
C LYS A 430 -15.46 11.88 -10.90
N ASP A 431 -14.94 12.71 -10.00
CA ASP A 431 -14.10 13.87 -10.34
C ASP A 431 -12.79 13.42 -11.02
N LEU A 432 -12.16 12.39 -10.45
CA LEU A 432 -10.96 11.80 -11.03
C LEU A 432 -11.21 11.27 -12.46
N THR A 433 -12.34 10.58 -12.66
CA THR A 433 -12.72 10.05 -13.98
C THR A 433 -13.01 11.18 -14.97
N LEU A 434 -13.69 12.23 -14.51
CA LEU A 434 -13.98 13.42 -15.34
C LEU A 434 -12.68 14.11 -15.77
N GLN A 435 -11.74 14.34 -14.85
CA GLN A 435 -10.45 14.93 -15.19
C GLN A 435 -9.66 14.09 -16.21
N ALA A 436 -9.67 12.77 -16.08
CA ALA A 436 -9.03 11.88 -17.05
C ALA A 436 -9.71 11.93 -18.42
N LEU A 437 -11.04 12.01 -18.47
CA LEU A 437 -11.81 12.20 -19.71
C LEU A 437 -11.51 13.55 -20.36
N LEU A 438 -11.44 14.62 -19.57
CA LEU A 438 -11.07 15.96 -20.09
C LEU A 438 -9.67 15.95 -20.73
N LYS A 439 -8.69 15.33 -20.07
CA LYS A 439 -7.35 15.12 -20.66
C LYS A 439 -7.43 14.35 -21.99
N ARG A 440 -8.29 13.34 -22.08
CA ARG A 440 -8.50 12.60 -23.32
C ARG A 440 -9.13 13.48 -24.40
N MET A 441 -10.14 14.28 -24.08
CA MET A 441 -10.83 15.14 -25.02
C MET A 441 -9.93 16.27 -25.55
N GLN A 442 -9.03 16.77 -24.72
CA GLN A 442 -8.06 17.80 -25.08
C GLN A 442 -6.85 17.28 -25.86
N ASP A 443 -6.61 15.96 -25.83
CA ASP A 443 -5.44 15.36 -26.46
C ASP A 443 -5.53 15.36 -27.97
N ARG A 444 -4.65 16.15 -28.62
CA ARG A 444 -4.53 16.26 -30.08
C ARG A 444 -3.59 15.20 -30.70
N ARG A 445 -2.73 14.55 -29.93
CA ARG A 445 -1.73 13.58 -30.42
C ARG A 445 -2.28 12.15 -30.54
N GLY A 446 -3.17 11.74 -29.61
CA GLY A 446 -3.75 10.39 -29.55
C GLY A 446 -2.81 9.36 -28.86
N MET A 447 -3.28 8.11 -28.76
CA MET A 447 -2.64 7.09 -27.94
C MET A 447 -1.48 6.33 -28.61
N LYS A 448 -1.35 6.38 -29.94
CA LYS A 448 -0.33 5.60 -30.68
C LYS A 448 1.09 6.19 -30.59
N ARG A 449 1.28 7.28 -29.84
CA ARG A 449 2.62 7.85 -29.59
C ARG A 449 3.40 7.04 -28.57
N SER A 450 4.73 7.01 -28.72
CA SER A 450 5.61 6.59 -27.63
C SER A 450 5.47 7.53 -26.43
N ARG A 451 5.66 7.02 -25.23
CA ARG A 451 5.74 7.86 -24.04
C ARG A 451 7.18 8.32 -23.89
N ASP A 452 7.35 9.64 -23.87
CA ASP A 452 8.62 10.20 -23.47
C ASP A 452 8.84 9.87 -21.98
N LEU A 453 9.99 9.28 -21.67
CA LEU A 453 10.37 9.03 -20.30
C LEU A 453 10.94 10.32 -19.73
N GLU A 454 10.48 10.71 -18.54
CA GLU A 454 11.09 11.80 -17.78
C GLU A 454 12.58 11.51 -17.53
N ASP A 455 13.39 12.55 -17.36
CA ASP A 455 14.84 12.40 -17.16
C ASP A 455 15.18 11.56 -15.90
N ALA A 456 14.39 11.71 -14.86
CA ALA A 456 14.49 10.94 -13.63
C ALA A 456 13.82 9.56 -13.69
N ASP A 457 13.28 9.12 -14.85
CA ASP A 457 12.61 7.83 -14.92
C ASP A 457 13.63 6.68 -14.77
N PRO A 458 13.45 5.79 -13.77
CA PRO A 458 14.41 4.70 -13.52
C PRO A 458 14.66 3.79 -14.73
N ARG A 459 13.75 3.75 -15.70
CA ARG A 459 13.94 2.98 -16.94
C ARG A 459 15.01 3.58 -17.86
N ARG A 460 15.31 4.88 -17.73
CA ARG A 460 16.44 5.51 -18.43
C ARG A 460 17.78 5.03 -17.90
N ILE A 461 17.90 4.87 -16.58
CA ILE A 461 19.10 4.35 -15.93
C ILE A 461 19.42 2.93 -16.42
N ALA A 462 18.38 2.09 -16.56
CA ALA A 462 18.55 0.73 -17.08
C ALA A 462 19.04 0.70 -18.55
N ARG A 463 18.64 1.65 -19.39
CA ARG A 463 19.14 1.78 -20.77
C ARG A 463 20.62 2.16 -20.85
N THR A 464 21.08 2.99 -19.91
CA THR A 464 22.49 3.39 -19.85
C THR A 464 23.39 2.27 -19.33
N ILE A 465 22.88 1.41 -18.45
CA ILE A 465 23.61 0.22 -17.95
C ILE A 465 23.66 -0.89 -19.02
N MET A 466 22.64 -1.01 -19.87
CA MET A 466 22.58 -1.97 -20.99
C MET A 466 23.04 -1.29 -22.29
N GLY A 467 24.27 -0.82 -22.34
CA GLY A 467 24.83 -0.03 -23.45
C GLY A 467 24.94 -0.74 -24.81
N GLN A 468 24.44 -1.97 -24.97
CA GLN A 468 24.40 -2.71 -26.22
C GLN A 468 22.98 -3.13 -26.56
N ALA A 469 22.63 -3.08 -27.87
CA ALA A 469 21.37 -3.65 -28.35
C ALA A 469 21.33 -5.16 -28.00
N PRO A 470 20.19 -5.69 -27.55
CA PRO A 470 20.09 -7.10 -27.23
C PRO A 470 20.35 -7.94 -28.48
N PRO A 471 21.04 -9.08 -28.38
CA PRO A 471 21.18 -10.04 -29.47
C PRO A 471 19.82 -10.48 -30.01
N PRO A 472 19.73 -10.99 -31.23
CA PRO A 472 18.47 -11.52 -31.77
C PRO A 472 17.86 -12.56 -30.85
N THR A 473 16.54 -12.53 -30.69
CA THR A 473 15.82 -13.44 -29.79
C THR A 473 16.11 -14.93 -30.08
N ALA A 474 16.23 -15.29 -31.35
CA ALA A 474 16.56 -16.65 -31.78
C ALA A 474 17.92 -17.11 -31.27
N GLN A 475 18.94 -16.23 -31.31
CA GLN A 475 20.26 -16.51 -30.76
C GLN A 475 20.20 -16.70 -29.25
N LEU A 476 19.54 -15.80 -28.52
CA LEU A 476 19.38 -15.91 -27.07
C LEU A 476 18.62 -17.18 -26.66
N ALA A 477 17.64 -17.60 -27.44
CA ALA A 477 16.90 -18.83 -27.19
C ALA A 477 17.77 -20.07 -27.42
N ALA A 478 18.61 -20.07 -28.47
CA ALA A 478 19.53 -21.15 -28.75
C ALA A 478 20.69 -21.29 -27.74
N GLU A 479 21.12 -20.16 -27.16
CA GLU A 479 22.18 -20.10 -26.15
C GLU A 479 21.68 -20.44 -24.73
N GLN A 480 20.36 -20.50 -24.52
CA GLN A 480 19.80 -20.79 -23.19
C GLN A 480 19.97 -22.28 -22.85
N VAL A 481 20.78 -22.55 -21.82
CA VAL A 481 20.99 -23.88 -21.28
C VAL A 481 20.34 -24.02 -19.92
N SER A 482 19.66 -25.14 -19.70
CA SER A 482 19.05 -25.45 -18.38
C SER A 482 20.15 -25.57 -17.30
N ARG A 483 19.99 -24.89 -16.20
CA ARG A 483 20.87 -24.99 -15.02
C ARG A 483 20.86 -26.38 -14.37
N PHE A 484 19.82 -27.16 -14.65
CA PHE A 484 19.61 -28.48 -14.01
C PHE A 484 20.02 -29.64 -14.88
N SER A 485 19.89 -29.52 -16.19
CA SER A 485 20.16 -30.66 -17.13
C SER A 485 21.35 -30.43 -18.06
N GLY A 486 21.91 -29.21 -18.15
CA GLY A 486 22.94 -28.87 -19.11
C GLY A 486 22.51 -28.96 -20.58
N THR A 487 21.22 -29.20 -20.85
CA THR A 487 20.64 -29.28 -22.19
C THR A 487 20.02 -27.93 -22.59
N PRO A 488 19.78 -27.63 -23.89
CA PRO A 488 19.07 -26.45 -24.32
C PRO A 488 17.71 -26.31 -23.58
N ALA A 489 17.43 -25.12 -23.04
CA ALA A 489 16.25 -24.89 -22.23
C ALA A 489 14.92 -25.01 -23.04
N PHE A 490 15.02 -24.87 -24.35
CA PHE A 490 13.94 -24.99 -25.31
C PHE A 490 14.38 -25.86 -26.49
N SER A 491 14.26 -27.18 -26.37
CA SER A 491 14.29 -28.06 -27.54
C SER A 491 12.87 -28.04 -28.15
N SER A 492 12.78 -27.65 -29.44
CA SER A 492 11.59 -27.89 -30.23
C SER A 492 11.36 -29.41 -30.30
N ASN A 493 10.33 -29.91 -29.61
CA ASN A 493 9.68 -31.16 -29.94
C ASN A 493 8.78 -30.95 -31.15
#